data_06cfe75bcc1a7a75dd69675305de4b38
#
_entry.id   06cfe75bcc1a7a75dd69675305de4b38
#
_cell.length_a   1.000
_cell.length_b   1.000
_cell.length_c   1.000
_cell.angle_alpha   90.00
_cell.angle_beta   90.00
_cell.angle_gamma   90.00
#
_symmetry.space_group_name_H-M   'P 1'
#
loop_
_entity.id
_entity.type
_entity.pdbx_description
1 polymer ?
#
loop_
_entity_poly.entity_id
_entity_poly.type
_entity_poly.pdbx_seq_one_letter_code
_entity_poly.pdbx_strand_id
1 'polypeptide(L)'
;MQKELFRTNNSSSPPRVHQFGNGAIQEYLEFFGVNEANHYLKALMDSLPWSQDSIQIAGKRILIPRLQCWMGDPGAIYAYSGLNLTHYKWSSDVLKIRDSVQKLNNVKLNSVLINYYRDGNDSVSWHADDEKELGSDPVIVSVSFGAERKFKIKPKDKSDKRRFNFNLSHGSVLIMTDKFQQDWLHQVPKEPKIIAPRINLTFRHII
;
A
#
# COMPACT_ATOMS: atom_id res chain seq x y z
N MET A 1 -5.61 37.91 -6.87
CA MET A 1 -6.94 37.28 -6.62
C MET A 1 -6.99 35.98 -7.37
N GLN A 2 -6.41 34.93 -6.78
CA GLN A 2 -6.46 33.54 -7.29
C GLN A 2 -6.26 32.58 -6.11
N LYS A 3 -7.22 32.60 -5.19
CA LYS A 3 -7.39 31.61 -4.12
C LYS A 3 -8.72 30.93 -4.42
N GLU A 4 -8.70 29.76 -5.08
CA GLU A 4 -9.79 28.79 -5.10
C GLU A 4 -9.54 27.73 -6.19
N LEU A 5 -8.59 26.81 -5.99
CA LEU A 5 -8.43 25.68 -6.91
C LEU A 5 -8.15 24.34 -6.22
N PHE A 6 -8.24 24.29 -4.90
CA PHE A 6 -8.17 23.02 -4.16
C PHE A 6 -9.39 22.88 -3.26
N ARG A 7 -10.57 22.66 -3.87
CA ARG A 7 -11.63 21.97 -3.14
C ARG A 7 -11.11 20.55 -2.89
N THR A 8 -10.73 20.27 -1.67
CA THR A 8 -10.59 18.91 -1.16
C THR A 8 -11.96 18.26 -1.26
N ASN A 9 -12.26 17.65 -2.40
CA ASN A 9 -13.34 16.68 -2.49
C ASN A 9 -12.88 15.45 -1.72
N ASN A 10 -12.91 15.53 -0.39
CA ASN A 10 -12.94 14.32 0.41
C ASN A 10 -14.19 13.57 -0.07
N SER A 11 -13.99 12.46 -0.78
CA SER A 11 -15.09 11.61 -1.21
C SER A 11 -15.97 11.33 0.01
N SER A 12 -17.15 11.94 0.04
CA SER A 12 -18.11 11.82 1.14
C SER A 12 -18.86 10.48 1.10
N SER A 13 -18.51 9.61 0.16
CA SER A 13 -19.12 8.30 0.04
C SER A 13 -18.55 7.35 1.10
N PRO A 14 -19.43 6.64 1.83
CA PRO A 14 -18.96 5.64 2.79
C PRO A 14 -18.18 4.52 2.08
N PRO A 15 -17.25 3.85 2.78
CA PRO A 15 -16.49 2.75 2.20
C PRO A 15 -17.40 1.57 1.88
N ARG A 16 -17.01 0.80 0.86
CA ARG A 16 -17.53 -0.55 0.69
C ARG A 16 -16.82 -1.46 1.69
N VAL A 17 -17.59 -2.08 2.58
CA VAL A 17 -17.03 -2.97 3.61
C VAL A 17 -17.21 -4.42 3.19
N HIS A 18 -16.10 -5.16 3.20
CA HIS A 18 -16.06 -6.59 2.87
C HIS A 18 -15.57 -7.37 4.09
N GLN A 19 -16.38 -8.32 4.58
CA GLN A 19 -16.04 -9.15 5.72
C GLN A 19 -15.25 -10.40 5.31
N PHE A 20 -14.20 -10.68 6.06
CA PHE A 20 -13.28 -11.80 5.87
C PHE A 20 -13.13 -12.60 7.18
N GLY A 21 -14.18 -13.27 7.60
CA GLY A 21 -14.20 -13.91 8.92
C GLY A 21 -14.08 -12.86 10.03
N ASN A 22 -12.99 -12.93 10.82
CA ASN A 22 -12.71 -11.98 11.90
C ASN A 22 -11.96 -10.72 11.41
N GLY A 23 -11.65 -10.62 10.12
CA GLY A 23 -11.00 -9.46 9.50
C GLY A 23 -11.93 -8.74 8.55
N ALA A 24 -11.58 -7.52 8.16
CA ALA A 24 -12.35 -6.72 7.21
C ALA A 24 -11.46 -5.94 6.24
N ILE A 25 -12.03 -5.61 5.08
CA ILE A 25 -11.48 -4.65 4.13
C ILE A 25 -12.50 -3.53 3.93
N GLN A 26 -12.04 -2.29 4.05
CA GLN A 26 -12.78 -1.10 3.68
C GLN A 26 -12.19 -0.55 2.39
N GLU A 27 -13.02 -0.35 1.37
CA GLU A 27 -12.62 0.08 0.05
C GLU A 27 -13.21 1.46 -0.27
N TYR A 28 -12.36 2.43 -0.57
CA TYR A 28 -12.68 3.78 -1.03
C TYR A 28 -12.18 3.94 -2.46
N LEU A 29 -13.05 3.86 -3.48
CA LEU A 29 -12.65 3.77 -4.88
C LEU A 29 -12.04 5.07 -5.42
N GLU A 30 -12.57 6.22 -5.01
CA GLU A 30 -12.19 7.55 -5.52
C GLU A 30 -11.91 8.50 -4.35
N PHE A 31 -11.04 8.06 -3.42
CA PHE A 31 -10.72 8.86 -2.25
C PHE A 31 -9.95 10.13 -2.62
N PHE A 32 -8.97 10.00 -3.50
CA PHE A 32 -8.28 11.12 -4.12
C PHE A 32 -8.89 11.37 -5.49
N GLY A 33 -9.34 12.60 -5.75
CA GLY A 33 -9.86 12.99 -7.06
C GLY A 33 -8.77 12.85 -8.15
N VAL A 34 -9.19 12.69 -9.41
CA VAL A 34 -8.28 12.37 -10.53
C VAL A 34 -7.12 13.35 -10.67
N ASN A 35 -7.36 14.65 -10.50
CA ASN A 35 -6.31 15.68 -10.62
C ASN A 35 -5.29 15.60 -9.48
N GLU A 36 -5.76 15.38 -8.26
CA GLU A 36 -4.92 15.21 -7.08
C GLU A 36 -4.11 13.91 -7.18
N ALA A 37 -4.75 12.81 -7.57
CA ALA A 37 -4.10 11.53 -7.77
C ALA A 37 -3.03 11.57 -8.87
N ASN A 38 -3.27 12.27 -9.99
CA ASN A 38 -2.28 12.51 -11.04
C ASN A 38 -1.09 13.34 -10.53
N HIS A 39 -1.37 14.38 -9.72
CA HIS A 39 -0.32 15.17 -9.09
C HIS A 39 0.58 14.29 -8.21
N TYR A 40 -0.01 13.49 -7.31
CA TYR A 40 0.77 12.60 -6.44
C TYR A 40 1.54 11.54 -7.21
N LEU A 41 0.92 10.91 -8.23
CA LEU A 41 1.64 9.94 -9.06
C LEU A 41 2.93 10.55 -9.63
N LYS A 42 2.81 11.72 -10.27
CA LYS A 42 3.96 12.40 -10.87
C LYS A 42 4.99 12.82 -9.83
N ALA A 43 4.56 13.51 -8.77
CA ALA A 43 5.45 14.01 -7.73
C ALA A 43 6.24 12.88 -7.06
N LEU A 44 5.60 11.76 -6.73
CA LEU A 44 6.26 10.62 -6.10
C LEU A 44 7.22 9.92 -7.06
N MET A 45 6.86 9.75 -8.35
CA MET A 45 7.77 9.17 -9.35
C MET A 45 9.06 9.96 -9.48
N ASP A 46 8.96 11.30 -9.51
CA ASP A 46 10.06 12.20 -9.80
C ASP A 46 10.97 12.47 -8.58
N SER A 47 10.41 12.42 -7.35
CA SER A 47 11.11 12.92 -6.16
C SER A 47 11.59 11.87 -5.17
N LEU A 48 11.04 10.64 -5.19
CA LEU A 48 11.41 9.64 -4.18
C LEU A 48 12.71 8.92 -4.53
N PRO A 49 13.53 8.58 -3.50
CA PRO A 49 14.79 7.87 -3.68
C PRO A 49 14.55 6.37 -3.89
N TRP A 50 14.12 6.00 -5.09
CA TRP A 50 13.80 4.63 -5.46
C TRP A 50 15.00 3.70 -5.42
N SER A 51 14.87 2.54 -4.79
CA SER A 51 15.85 1.46 -4.79
C SER A 51 15.23 0.15 -5.24
N GLN A 52 16.03 -0.75 -5.80
CA GLN A 52 15.61 -2.12 -6.09
C GLN A 52 16.38 -3.08 -5.18
N ASP A 53 15.69 -3.58 -4.17
CA ASP A 53 16.26 -4.51 -3.20
C ASP A 53 16.32 -5.94 -3.74
N SER A 54 17.00 -6.82 -3.01
CA SER A 54 17.08 -8.23 -3.34
C SER A 54 16.81 -9.09 -2.11
N ILE A 55 16.14 -10.20 -2.31
CA ILE A 55 15.89 -11.22 -1.29
C ILE A 55 16.70 -12.47 -1.58
N GLN A 56 16.98 -13.26 -0.55
CA GLN A 56 17.56 -14.59 -0.72
C GLN A 56 16.49 -15.66 -0.77
N ILE A 57 16.44 -16.43 -1.86
CA ILE A 57 15.55 -17.59 -2.01
C ILE A 57 16.42 -18.80 -2.35
N ALA A 58 16.39 -19.83 -1.53
CA ALA A 58 17.19 -21.07 -1.70
C ALA A 58 18.68 -20.78 -1.97
N GLY A 59 19.27 -19.84 -1.22
CA GLY A 59 20.68 -19.43 -1.36
C GLY A 59 21.00 -18.51 -2.55
N LYS A 60 20.03 -18.19 -3.41
CA LYS A 60 20.21 -17.28 -4.55
C LYS A 60 19.69 -15.89 -4.22
N ARG A 61 20.49 -14.87 -4.56
CA ARG A 61 20.07 -13.47 -4.50
C ARG A 61 19.20 -13.14 -5.70
N ILE A 62 17.95 -12.73 -5.46
CA ILE A 62 16.97 -12.40 -6.50
C ILE A 62 16.50 -10.96 -6.26
N LEU A 63 16.58 -10.12 -7.30
CA LEU A 63 16.00 -8.77 -7.25
C LEU A 63 14.47 -8.85 -7.11
N ILE A 64 13.92 -8.07 -6.20
CA ILE A 64 12.46 -7.95 -6.10
C ILE A 64 11.92 -7.27 -7.37
N PRO A 65 10.79 -7.75 -7.94
CA PRO A 65 10.24 -7.18 -9.16
C PRO A 65 9.41 -5.93 -8.87
N ARG A 66 10.05 -4.87 -8.41
CA ARG A 66 9.55 -3.50 -8.18
C ARG A 66 10.65 -2.63 -7.58
N LEU A 67 10.46 -1.32 -7.58
CA LEU A 67 11.27 -0.41 -6.79
C LEU A 67 10.58 -0.12 -5.46
N GLN A 68 11.37 0.25 -4.44
CA GLN A 68 10.85 0.56 -3.10
C GLN A 68 11.48 1.83 -2.54
N CYS A 69 10.73 2.45 -1.63
CA CYS A 69 11.21 3.52 -0.74
C CYS A 69 10.50 3.36 0.60
N TRP A 70 11.22 3.48 1.71
CA TRP A 70 10.62 3.39 3.04
C TRP A 70 10.83 4.67 3.83
N MET A 71 9.75 5.19 4.43
CA MET A 71 9.75 6.39 5.26
C MET A 71 9.04 6.13 6.58
N GLY A 72 9.46 6.83 7.64
CA GLY A 72 8.84 6.69 8.95
C GLY A 72 9.25 7.79 9.91
N ASP A 73 8.59 7.82 11.07
CA ASP A 73 8.95 8.69 12.18
C ASP A 73 10.35 8.31 12.72
N PRO A 74 11.10 9.26 13.31
CA PRO A 74 12.37 8.95 13.96
C PRO A 74 12.20 7.83 14.98
N GLY A 75 13.04 6.79 14.90
CA GLY A 75 12.99 5.63 15.79
C GLY A 75 12.11 4.47 15.31
N ALA A 76 11.30 4.66 14.28
CA ALA A 76 10.64 3.53 13.63
C ALA A 76 11.70 2.64 12.96
N ILE A 77 11.81 1.39 13.41
CA ILE A 77 12.69 0.38 12.83
C ILE A 77 11.80 -0.67 12.19
N TYR A 78 11.99 -0.91 10.91
CA TYR A 78 11.17 -1.87 10.18
C TYR A 78 12.04 -2.81 9.35
N ALA A 79 11.93 -4.11 9.62
CA ALA A 79 12.55 -5.16 8.85
C ALA A 79 11.50 -5.87 8.00
N TYR A 80 11.40 -5.55 6.73
CA TYR A 80 10.49 -6.20 5.79
C TYR A 80 11.14 -7.43 5.18
N SER A 81 10.56 -8.63 5.39
CA SER A 81 11.06 -9.90 4.83
C SER A 81 12.57 -10.14 5.05
N GLY A 82 13.11 -9.72 6.20
CA GLY A 82 14.53 -9.82 6.52
C GLY A 82 15.43 -8.80 5.80
N LEU A 83 14.86 -7.80 5.13
CA LEU A 83 15.59 -6.69 4.53
C LEU A 83 15.65 -5.51 5.50
N ASN A 84 16.86 -4.98 5.73
CA ASN A 84 17.04 -3.69 6.38
C ASN A 84 16.83 -2.60 5.31
N LEU A 85 15.65 -2.03 5.27
CA LEU A 85 15.34 -0.94 4.34
C LEU A 85 16.03 0.35 4.79
N THR A 86 16.53 1.13 3.84
CA THR A 86 17.05 2.48 4.13
C THR A 86 15.90 3.36 4.61
N HIS A 87 16.06 3.93 5.80
CA HIS A 87 15.09 4.85 6.39
C HIS A 87 15.26 6.26 5.81
N TYR A 88 14.24 6.74 5.14
CA TYR A 88 14.16 8.12 4.66
C TYR A 88 13.20 8.94 5.52
N LYS A 89 13.48 10.24 5.65
CA LYS A 89 12.55 11.20 6.25
C LYS A 89 11.31 11.35 5.37
N TRP A 90 10.19 11.63 5.99
CA TRP A 90 8.95 11.92 5.29
C TRP A 90 9.12 13.02 4.24
N SER A 91 8.69 12.79 3.01
CA SER A 91 8.51 13.84 2.02
C SER A 91 7.19 14.60 2.30
N SER A 92 7.12 15.86 1.85
CA SER A 92 5.93 16.72 2.06
C SER A 92 4.66 16.11 1.46
N ASP A 93 4.75 15.49 0.28
CA ASP A 93 3.59 14.91 -0.38
C ASP A 93 3.15 13.60 0.28
N VAL A 94 4.10 12.77 0.73
CA VAL A 94 3.78 11.56 1.50
C VAL A 94 3.10 11.91 2.83
N LEU A 95 3.53 13.00 3.50
CA LEU A 95 2.87 13.51 4.72
C LEU A 95 1.43 13.94 4.44
N LYS A 96 1.18 14.70 3.36
CA LYS A 96 -0.19 15.12 2.99
C LYS A 96 -1.10 13.93 2.72
N ILE A 97 -0.59 12.91 2.00
CA ILE A 97 -1.33 11.66 1.75
C ILE A 97 -1.63 10.95 3.07
N ARG A 98 -0.61 10.77 3.95
CA ARG A 98 -0.77 10.17 5.28
C ARG A 98 -1.85 10.88 6.09
N ASP A 99 -1.77 12.21 6.20
CA ASP A 99 -2.66 13.02 7.01
C ASP A 99 -4.11 13.00 6.48
N SER A 100 -4.28 12.78 5.17
CA SER A 100 -5.60 12.59 4.56
C SER A 100 -6.21 11.23 4.92
N VAL A 101 -5.45 10.14 4.76
CA VAL A 101 -5.97 8.78 5.01
C VAL A 101 -6.03 8.44 6.49
N GLN A 102 -5.23 9.06 7.34
CA GLN A 102 -5.27 8.85 8.80
C GLN A 102 -6.62 9.28 9.41
N LYS A 103 -7.33 10.23 8.77
CA LYS A 103 -8.67 10.65 9.18
C LYS A 103 -9.74 9.57 9.00
N LEU A 104 -9.46 8.54 8.21
CA LEU A 104 -10.39 7.43 7.96
C LEU A 104 -10.43 6.43 9.13
N ASN A 105 -9.40 6.41 9.94
CA ASN A 105 -9.24 5.53 11.10
C ASN A 105 -8.54 6.26 12.24
N ASN A 106 -8.88 5.94 13.47
CA ASN A 106 -8.25 6.50 14.68
C ASN A 106 -6.85 5.88 14.97
N VAL A 107 -6.15 5.39 13.94
CA VAL A 107 -4.83 4.77 14.08
C VAL A 107 -3.76 5.77 13.68
N LYS A 108 -2.78 5.97 14.57
CA LYS A 108 -1.60 6.77 14.24
C LYS A 108 -0.73 6.01 13.23
N LEU A 109 -0.55 6.57 12.04
CA LEU A 109 0.31 6.02 10.99
C LEU A 109 1.69 6.66 11.11
N ASN A 110 2.71 5.89 11.47
CA ASN A 110 4.07 6.37 11.71
C ASN A 110 5.12 5.83 10.73
N SER A 111 4.70 5.00 9.77
CA SER A 111 5.58 4.44 8.74
C SER A 111 4.84 4.18 7.43
N VAL A 112 5.59 4.13 6.33
CA VAL A 112 5.08 3.78 4.99
C VAL A 112 6.14 3.04 4.17
N LEU A 113 5.75 1.92 3.60
CA LEU A 113 6.49 1.27 2.52
C LEU A 113 5.84 1.67 1.20
N ILE A 114 6.62 2.28 0.31
CA ILE A 114 6.17 2.75 -0.99
C ILE A 114 6.76 1.83 -2.04
N ASN A 115 5.88 1.22 -2.85
CA ASN A 115 6.23 0.33 -3.94
C ASN A 115 5.95 1.01 -5.28
N TYR A 116 6.92 1.02 -6.17
CA TYR A 116 6.78 1.48 -7.55
C TYR A 116 6.83 0.27 -8.48
N TYR A 117 5.68 -0.05 -9.05
CA TYR A 117 5.52 -1.03 -10.13
C TYR A 117 5.68 -0.29 -11.45
N ARG A 118 6.78 -0.52 -12.17
CA ARG A 118 7.12 0.19 -13.41
C ARG A 118 6.14 -0.13 -14.53
N ASP A 119 5.68 -1.38 -14.53
CA ASP A 119 4.66 -1.91 -15.45
C ASP A 119 4.00 -3.17 -14.86
N GLY A 120 3.27 -3.91 -15.68
CA GLY A 120 2.60 -5.15 -15.27
C GLY A 120 3.52 -6.36 -15.04
N ASN A 121 4.81 -6.28 -15.35
CA ASN A 121 5.78 -7.34 -15.01
C ASN A 121 6.24 -7.25 -13.57
N ASP A 122 6.17 -6.05 -12.98
CA ASP A 122 6.42 -5.86 -11.55
C ASP A 122 5.26 -6.41 -10.71
N SER A 123 5.59 -6.98 -9.54
CA SER A 123 4.63 -7.72 -8.72
C SER A 123 5.06 -7.81 -7.26
N VAL A 124 4.16 -8.21 -6.39
CA VAL A 124 4.46 -8.73 -5.06
C VAL A 124 3.76 -10.08 -4.88
N SER A 125 4.52 -11.07 -4.41
CA SER A 125 4.02 -12.43 -4.18
C SER A 125 3.06 -12.51 -2.99
N TRP A 126 2.46 -13.68 -2.76
CA TRP A 126 1.61 -13.94 -1.61
C TRP A 126 2.32 -13.68 -0.29
N HIS A 127 1.78 -12.78 0.52
CA HIS A 127 2.27 -12.40 1.84
C HIS A 127 1.12 -11.91 2.72
N ALA A 128 1.40 -11.69 3.97
CA ALA A 128 0.62 -10.89 4.91
C ALA A 128 1.55 -9.84 5.52
N ASP A 129 1.01 -8.72 5.96
CA ASP A 129 1.72 -7.71 6.75
C ASP A 129 1.54 -8.06 8.23
N ASP A 130 2.27 -9.09 8.69
CA ASP A 130 2.15 -9.70 10.02
C ASP A 130 3.49 -9.71 10.79
N GLU A 131 4.36 -8.76 10.47
CA GLU A 131 5.61 -8.57 11.18
C GLU A 131 5.35 -8.17 12.65
N LYS A 132 6.21 -8.63 13.56
CA LYS A 132 6.06 -8.44 15.02
C LYS A 132 5.98 -6.97 15.41
N GLU A 133 6.68 -6.12 14.70
CA GLU A 133 6.74 -4.67 14.90
C GLU A 133 5.39 -3.98 14.64
N LEU A 134 4.45 -4.67 13.99
CA LEU A 134 3.11 -4.15 13.70
C LEU A 134 2.06 -4.53 14.76
N GLY A 135 2.43 -5.39 15.71
CA GLY A 135 1.50 -5.90 16.72
C GLY A 135 0.58 -7.01 16.23
N SER A 136 -0.43 -7.37 17.04
CA SER A 136 -1.29 -8.54 16.78
C SER A 136 -2.34 -8.31 15.71
N ASP A 137 -2.90 -7.10 15.65
CA ASP A 137 -4.03 -6.77 14.77
C ASP A 137 -3.75 -5.45 14.01
N PRO A 138 -2.76 -5.44 13.11
CA PRO A 138 -2.34 -4.20 12.47
C PRO A 138 -3.41 -3.66 11.53
N VAL A 139 -3.63 -2.35 11.60
CA VAL A 139 -4.37 -1.62 10.57
C VAL A 139 -3.41 -1.24 9.46
N ILE A 140 -3.69 -1.72 8.26
CA ILE A 140 -2.88 -1.45 7.07
C ILE A 140 -3.68 -0.56 6.11
N VAL A 141 -3.13 0.61 5.79
CA VAL A 141 -3.77 1.55 4.85
C VAL A 141 -2.99 1.57 3.54
N SER A 142 -3.62 1.09 2.48
CA SER A 142 -3.02 0.96 1.14
C SER A 142 -3.61 2.01 0.19
N VAL A 143 -2.78 2.91 -0.31
CA VAL A 143 -3.16 3.96 -1.29
C VAL A 143 -2.57 3.62 -2.65
N SER A 144 -3.35 3.80 -3.72
CA SER A 144 -2.95 3.45 -5.09
C SER A 144 -3.01 4.65 -6.01
N PHE A 145 -1.91 4.90 -6.73
CA PHE A 145 -1.86 5.89 -7.81
C PHE A 145 -1.32 5.26 -9.10
N GLY A 146 -1.87 5.62 -10.25
CA GLY A 146 -1.46 5.14 -11.56
C GLY A 146 -2.31 3.98 -12.08
N ALA A 147 -1.69 3.02 -12.76
CA ALA A 147 -2.39 1.92 -13.40
C ALA A 147 -3.19 1.08 -12.40
N GLU A 148 -4.42 0.73 -12.76
CA GLU A 148 -5.20 -0.25 -11.99
C GLU A 148 -4.52 -1.61 -12.00
N ARG A 149 -4.44 -2.24 -10.83
CA ARG A 149 -3.85 -3.58 -10.64
C ARG A 149 -4.76 -4.46 -9.80
N LYS A 150 -4.80 -5.73 -10.15
CA LYS A 150 -5.48 -6.75 -9.32
C LYS A 150 -4.79 -6.91 -7.98
N PHE A 151 -5.61 -6.98 -6.94
CA PHE A 151 -5.22 -7.37 -5.59
C PHE A 151 -5.95 -8.65 -5.27
N LYS A 152 -5.20 -9.75 -5.22
CA LYS A 152 -5.76 -11.08 -4.97
C LYS A 152 -5.62 -11.45 -3.52
N ILE A 153 -6.63 -12.13 -2.97
CA ILE A 153 -6.70 -12.55 -1.58
C ILE A 153 -7.01 -14.03 -1.51
N LYS A 154 -6.37 -14.73 -0.59
CA LYS A 154 -6.66 -16.13 -0.25
C LYS A 154 -6.46 -16.39 1.24
N PRO A 155 -7.15 -17.38 1.83
CA PRO A 155 -6.86 -17.80 3.20
C PRO A 155 -5.43 -18.34 3.36
N LYS A 156 -4.86 -18.19 4.55
CA LYS A 156 -3.64 -18.92 4.96
C LYS A 156 -3.93 -20.42 5.13
N ASP A 157 -5.13 -20.75 5.62
CA ASP A 157 -5.59 -22.15 5.71
C ASP A 157 -5.68 -22.75 4.31
N LYS A 158 -4.88 -23.79 4.07
CA LYS A 158 -4.82 -24.51 2.78
C LYS A 158 -6.07 -25.34 2.49
N SER A 159 -6.87 -25.68 3.49
CA SER A 159 -8.15 -26.39 3.33
C SER A 159 -9.23 -25.49 2.74
N ASP A 160 -9.18 -24.19 3.03
CA ASP A 160 -10.08 -23.17 2.49
C ASP A 160 -9.68 -22.77 1.06
N LYS A 161 -10.57 -23.01 0.09
CA LYS A 161 -10.31 -22.74 -1.33
C LYS A 161 -10.84 -21.39 -1.83
N ARG A 162 -11.41 -20.56 -0.94
CA ARG A 162 -11.92 -19.24 -1.33
C ARG A 162 -10.83 -18.36 -1.93
N ARG A 163 -11.22 -17.54 -2.92
CA ARG A 163 -10.34 -16.59 -3.61
C ARG A 163 -11.14 -15.33 -3.91
N PHE A 164 -10.53 -14.17 -3.64
CA PHE A 164 -11.14 -12.89 -3.89
C PHE A 164 -10.20 -12.01 -4.72
N ASN A 165 -10.78 -11.09 -5.48
CA ASN A 165 -10.02 -10.13 -6.28
C ASN A 165 -10.63 -8.74 -6.09
N PHE A 166 -9.78 -7.76 -5.86
CA PHE A 166 -10.09 -6.34 -5.90
C PHE A 166 -9.31 -5.69 -7.04
N ASN A 167 -9.83 -4.61 -7.55
CA ASN A 167 -9.12 -3.76 -8.50
C ASN A 167 -8.67 -2.50 -7.79
N LEU A 168 -7.36 -2.34 -7.63
CA LEU A 168 -6.77 -1.16 -6.98
C LEU A 168 -6.67 -0.03 -8.01
N SER A 169 -7.73 0.78 -8.09
CA SER A 169 -7.84 1.88 -9.05
C SER A 169 -7.01 3.11 -8.64
N HIS A 170 -6.84 4.03 -9.61
CA HIS A 170 -6.16 5.30 -9.40
C HIS A 170 -6.89 6.17 -8.38
N GLY A 171 -6.18 6.65 -7.34
CA GLY A 171 -6.75 7.46 -6.25
C GLY A 171 -7.53 6.66 -5.21
N SER A 172 -7.54 5.32 -5.29
CA SER A 172 -8.24 4.47 -4.32
C SER A 172 -7.46 4.28 -3.03
N VAL A 173 -8.21 4.02 -1.95
CA VAL A 173 -7.68 3.60 -0.65
C VAL A 173 -8.34 2.30 -0.23
N LEU A 174 -7.54 1.35 0.23
CA LEU A 174 -7.98 0.09 0.79
C LEU A 174 -7.41 -0.04 2.20
N ILE A 175 -8.28 -0.31 3.18
CA ILE A 175 -7.89 -0.46 4.58
C ILE A 175 -8.18 -1.89 5.02
N MET A 176 -7.15 -2.58 5.50
CA MET A 176 -7.27 -3.92 6.07
C MET A 176 -7.21 -3.79 7.60
N THR A 177 -8.20 -4.35 8.28
CA THR A 177 -8.38 -4.21 9.73
C THR A 177 -8.58 -5.55 10.42
N ASP A 178 -8.56 -5.51 11.74
CA ASP A 178 -8.80 -6.64 12.61
C ASP A 178 -7.85 -7.82 12.29
N LYS A 179 -8.34 -9.03 12.31
CA LYS A 179 -7.52 -10.24 12.08
C LYS A 179 -7.22 -10.54 10.62
N PHE A 180 -7.40 -9.56 9.71
CA PHE A 180 -7.18 -9.82 8.28
C PHE A 180 -5.77 -10.36 8.01
N GLN A 181 -4.74 -9.74 8.61
CA GLN A 181 -3.34 -10.16 8.38
C GLN A 181 -3.01 -11.52 9.04
N GLN A 182 -3.77 -11.93 10.05
CA GLN A 182 -3.58 -13.25 10.67
C GLN A 182 -4.09 -14.39 9.79
N ASP A 183 -5.26 -14.20 9.14
CA ASP A 183 -5.99 -15.28 8.48
C ASP A 183 -5.81 -15.30 6.96
N TRP A 184 -5.39 -14.19 6.35
CA TRP A 184 -5.39 -14.00 4.90
C TRP A 184 -4.02 -13.64 4.35
N LEU A 185 -3.74 -14.11 3.13
CA LEU A 185 -2.64 -13.70 2.29
C LEU A 185 -3.15 -12.86 1.14
N HIS A 186 -2.32 -11.91 0.71
CA HIS A 186 -2.63 -11.09 -0.46
C HIS A 186 -1.41 -10.95 -1.39
N GLN A 187 -1.67 -10.58 -2.66
CA GLN A 187 -0.65 -10.33 -3.67
C GLN A 187 -1.11 -9.33 -4.72
N VAL A 188 -0.14 -8.70 -5.37
CA VAL A 188 -0.34 -8.01 -6.66
C VAL A 188 0.35 -8.86 -7.72
N PRO A 189 -0.41 -9.63 -8.54
CA PRO A 189 0.17 -10.56 -9.52
C PRO A 189 0.79 -9.80 -10.70
N LYS A 190 1.59 -10.50 -11.51
CA LYS A 190 1.99 -10.00 -12.83
C LYS A 190 0.78 -9.88 -13.75
N GLU A 191 0.71 -8.78 -14.49
CA GLU A 191 -0.30 -8.49 -15.52
C GLU A 191 0.39 -7.87 -16.76
N PRO A 192 1.14 -8.65 -17.56
CA PRO A 192 2.07 -8.13 -18.58
C PRO A 192 1.45 -7.21 -19.64
N LYS A 193 0.12 -7.23 -19.78
CA LYS A 193 -0.60 -6.31 -20.69
C LYS A 193 -0.66 -4.87 -20.19
N ILE A 194 -0.37 -4.64 -18.90
CA ILE A 194 -0.35 -3.31 -18.30
C ILE A 194 1.03 -2.72 -18.53
N ILE A 195 1.13 -1.65 -19.29
CA ILE A 195 2.38 -0.95 -19.62
C ILE A 195 2.59 0.33 -18.80
N ALA A 196 1.55 0.82 -18.13
CA ALA A 196 1.62 2.04 -17.35
C ALA A 196 2.08 1.77 -15.91
N PRO A 197 2.73 2.76 -15.26
CA PRO A 197 3.25 2.63 -13.91
C PRO A 197 2.15 2.69 -12.85
N ARG A 198 2.46 2.14 -11.67
CA ARG A 198 1.65 2.27 -10.45
C ARG A 198 2.55 2.51 -9.24
N ILE A 199 2.15 3.45 -8.39
CA ILE A 199 2.72 3.61 -7.05
C ILE A 199 1.69 3.16 -6.02
N ASN A 200 2.16 2.41 -5.02
CA ASN A 200 1.38 2.01 -3.88
C ASN A 200 2.07 2.44 -2.58
N LEU A 201 1.35 3.14 -1.72
CA LEU A 201 1.80 3.51 -0.39
C LEU A 201 1.09 2.63 0.62
N THR A 202 1.84 1.85 1.39
CA THR A 202 1.31 0.99 2.46
C THR A 202 1.71 1.60 3.80
N PHE A 203 0.79 2.35 4.41
CA PHE A 203 0.98 2.98 5.71
C PHE A 203 0.67 2.00 6.84
N ARG A 204 1.46 2.09 7.92
CA ARG A 204 1.38 1.21 9.09
C ARG A 204 1.69 1.99 10.38
N HIS A 205 1.32 1.41 11.50
CA HIS A 205 1.81 1.79 12.82
C HIS A 205 2.85 0.76 13.27
N ILE A 206 4.07 1.20 13.47
CA ILE A 206 5.15 0.44 14.11
C ILE A 206 5.12 0.77 15.60
N ILE A 207 5.09 -0.27 16.47
CA ILE A 207 5.03 -0.15 17.94
C ILE A 207 6.43 -0.10 18.56
#